data_8b6c73b27e9b87338b511768cf6fac6f
#
_entry.id   8b6c73b27e9b87338b511768cf6fac6f
#
_cell.length_a   1.000
_cell.length_b   1.000
_cell.length_c   1.000
_cell.angle_alpha   90.00
_cell.angle_beta   90.00
_cell.angle_gamma   90.00
#
_symmetry.space_group_name_H-M   'P 1'
#
loop_
_entity.id
_entity.type
_entity.pdbx_description
1 polymer ?
#
loop_
_entity_poly.entity_id
_entity_poly.type
_entity_poly.pdbx_seq_one_letter_code
_entity_poly.pdbx_strand_id
1 'polypeptide(L)'
;QRRHDIERPLLPPDELYLPPDALRAQLNSGRRIELCGEDHPRRGEALAIGTQPAPDLPLMAKDAEPAAALKSFLSSYPGRLLIAADSAGRREALLEVLQGAELRPRTLASFQAFIDAGGETAAERAFITVAPLEDGFAVDAATPWIVVTERQLFPERAAQPRRRKRVGREPEAIIRDLGELSEGAPVVHEDHGVGRYRGLVTL
;
A
#
# COMPACT_ATOMS: atom_id res chain seq x y z
N GLN A 1 30.13 1.18 -23.76
CA GLN A 1 29.90 1.59 -25.15
C GLN A 1 28.96 2.82 -25.29
N ARG A 2 28.01 3.06 -24.42
CA ARG A 2 27.05 4.20 -24.52
C ARG A 2 27.59 5.56 -24.09
N ARG A 3 28.76 5.67 -23.50
CA ARG A 3 29.38 6.96 -23.11
C ARG A 3 29.78 7.87 -24.27
N HIS A 4 29.79 7.37 -25.49
CA HIS A 4 30.20 8.10 -26.69
C HIS A 4 29.08 8.14 -27.76
N ASP A 5 27.83 7.90 -27.35
CA ASP A 5 26.70 8.02 -28.23
C ASP A 5 26.37 9.49 -28.44
N ILE A 6 26.58 9.99 -29.67
CA ILE A 6 26.39 11.39 -30.03
C ILE A 6 24.89 11.74 -30.10
N GLU A 7 24.03 10.76 -30.42
CA GLU A 7 22.57 10.99 -30.52
C GLU A 7 21.87 10.96 -29.18
N ARG A 8 22.46 10.24 -28.20
CA ARG A 8 21.92 10.13 -26.82
C ARG A 8 23.05 10.18 -25.78
N PRO A 9 23.66 11.38 -25.61
CA PRO A 9 24.77 11.52 -24.67
C PRO A 9 24.29 11.24 -23.25
N LEU A 10 24.99 10.32 -22.57
CA LEU A 10 24.82 10.14 -21.13
C LEU A 10 25.57 11.24 -20.40
N LEU A 11 24.84 12.06 -19.67
CA LEU A 11 25.43 13.04 -18.77
C LEU A 11 26.26 12.33 -17.68
N PRO A 12 27.36 12.93 -17.25
CA PRO A 12 28.10 12.42 -16.09
C PRO A 12 27.22 12.37 -14.84
N PRO A 13 27.47 11.41 -13.92
CA PRO A 13 26.63 11.25 -12.72
C PRO A 13 26.51 12.50 -11.86
N ASP A 14 27.52 13.34 -11.83
CA ASP A 14 27.57 14.61 -11.09
C ASP A 14 26.69 15.71 -11.69
N GLU A 15 26.34 15.59 -12.97
CA GLU A 15 25.34 16.45 -13.61
C GLU A 15 23.89 15.94 -13.43
N LEU A 16 23.72 14.65 -13.11
CA LEU A 16 22.40 14.02 -12.95
C LEU A 16 21.99 13.88 -11.49
N TYR A 17 22.95 13.70 -10.60
CA TYR A 17 22.70 13.39 -9.18
C TYR A 17 23.49 14.32 -8.27
N LEU A 18 22.87 14.70 -7.17
CA LEU A 18 23.59 15.39 -6.10
C LEU A 18 24.53 14.41 -5.37
N PRO A 19 25.78 14.80 -5.11
CA PRO A 19 26.62 14.03 -4.18
C PRO A 19 25.95 13.87 -2.82
N PRO A 20 26.18 12.75 -2.11
CA PRO A 20 25.54 12.48 -0.82
C PRO A 20 25.70 13.61 0.21
N ASP A 21 26.86 14.26 0.23
CA ASP A 21 27.14 15.35 1.18
C ASP A 21 26.38 16.63 0.82
N ALA A 22 26.26 16.95 -0.48
CA ALA A 22 25.45 18.08 -0.95
C ALA A 22 23.96 17.84 -0.66
N LEU A 23 23.46 16.63 -0.89
CA LEU A 23 22.10 16.26 -0.53
C LEU A 23 21.84 16.40 0.98
N ARG A 24 22.76 15.89 1.81
CA ARG A 24 22.67 16.03 3.27
C ARG A 24 22.69 17.49 3.71
N ALA A 25 23.55 18.31 3.12
CA ALA A 25 23.61 19.73 3.43
C ALA A 25 22.30 20.44 3.10
N GLN A 26 21.71 20.14 1.93
CA GLN A 26 20.40 20.69 1.54
C GLN A 26 19.27 20.21 2.47
N LEU A 27 19.22 18.92 2.82
CA LEU A 27 18.24 18.39 3.75
C LEU A 27 18.36 19.01 5.15
N ASN A 28 19.57 19.32 5.60
CA ASN A 28 19.83 19.92 6.91
C ASN A 28 19.55 21.43 6.96
N SER A 29 19.50 22.12 5.82
CA SER A 29 19.21 23.55 5.74
C SER A 29 17.72 23.89 5.81
N GLY A 30 16.84 22.90 5.57
CA GLY A 30 15.39 23.06 5.57
C GLY A 30 14.72 22.60 6.87
N ARG A 31 13.40 22.87 6.97
CA ARG A 31 12.58 22.24 8.02
C ARG A 31 12.41 20.77 7.69
N ARG A 32 12.64 19.92 8.68
CA ARG A 32 12.62 18.47 8.51
C ARG A 32 11.80 17.82 9.60
N ILE A 33 10.98 16.85 9.22
CA ILE A 33 10.31 15.93 10.13
C ILE A 33 10.94 14.56 9.90
N GLU A 34 11.51 13.97 10.93
CA GLU A 34 12.03 12.61 10.91
C GLU A 34 10.97 11.66 11.46
N LEU A 35 10.58 10.68 10.64
CA LEU A 35 9.72 9.58 11.08
C LEU A 35 10.62 8.42 11.47
N CYS A 36 10.62 8.08 12.75
CA CYS A 36 11.47 7.03 13.30
C CYS A 36 10.60 5.91 13.87
N GLY A 37 11.04 4.66 13.68
CA GLY A 37 10.50 3.53 14.45
C GLY A 37 10.93 3.59 15.91
N GLU A 38 10.37 2.72 16.74
CA GLU A 38 10.66 2.68 18.19
C GLU A 38 12.13 2.42 18.51
N ASP A 39 12.84 1.70 17.65
CA ASP A 39 14.25 1.31 17.82
C ASP A 39 15.27 2.41 17.47
N HIS A 40 14.81 3.58 17.02
CA HIS A 40 15.72 4.66 16.65
C HIS A 40 15.94 5.64 17.79
N PRO A 41 17.19 6.05 18.04
CA PRO A 41 17.48 7.02 19.09
C PRO A 41 16.82 8.36 18.74
N ARG A 42 15.94 8.81 19.62
CA ARG A 42 15.26 10.10 19.50
C ARG A 42 16.28 11.23 19.63
N ARG A 43 16.38 12.07 18.62
CA ARG A 43 17.20 13.28 18.64
C ARG A 43 16.28 14.50 18.75
N GLY A 44 16.39 15.26 19.83
CA GLY A 44 15.58 16.46 20.05
C GLY A 44 14.17 16.18 20.60
N GLU A 45 13.25 17.12 20.40
CA GLU A 45 11.84 16.95 20.74
C GLU A 45 11.20 15.92 19.82
N ALA A 46 10.80 14.78 20.36
CA ALA A 46 10.13 13.72 19.63
C ALA A 46 8.69 13.60 20.10
N LEU A 47 7.75 13.62 19.17
CA LEU A 47 6.34 13.33 19.41
C LEU A 47 6.10 11.83 19.19
N ALA A 48 5.67 11.12 20.21
CA ALA A 48 5.22 9.75 20.07
C ALA A 48 3.76 9.74 19.63
N ILE A 49 3.47 9.12 18.49
CA ILE A 49 2.10 9.05 17.94
C ILE A 49 1.31 7.89 18.56
N GLY A 50 1.97 6.92 19.19
CA GLY A 50 1.32 5.79 19.88
C GLY A 50 0.54 4.89 18.90
N THR A 51 1.15 4.54 17.76
CA THR A 51 0.55 3.63 16.81
C THR A 51 0.78 2.18 17.17
N GLN A 52 -0.22 1.32 16.93
CA GLN A 52 -0.17 -0.12 17.11
C GLN A 52 -0.60 -0.82 15.81
N PRO A 53 -0.17 -2.06 15.53
CA PRO A 53 -0.70 -2.83 14.43
C PRO A 53 -2.22 -3.00 14.53
N ALA A 54 -2.92 -2.92 13.41
CA ALA A 54 -4.34 -3.23 13.37
C ALA A 54 -4.57 -4.73 13.58
N PRO A 55 -5.64 -5.13 14.29
CA PRO A 55 -6.02 -6.54 14.39
C PRO A 55 -6.48 -7.11 13.05
N ASP A 56 -6.31 -8.41 12.87
CA ASP A 56 -6.91 -9.13 11.77
C ASP A 56 -8.42 -9.28 12.01
N LEU A 57 -9.20 -8.86 11.02
CA LEU A 57 -10.67 -8.88 11.04
C LEU A 57 -11.18 -9.61 9.80
N PRO A 58 -10.91 -10.91 9.65
CA PRO A 58 -11.13 -11.64 8.42
C PRO A 58 -12.60 -11.67 7.99
N LEU A 59 -12.83 -11.42 6.70
CA LEU A 59 -14.09 -11.63 6.02
C LEU A 59 -14.09 -13.04 5.41
N MET A 60 -14.89 -13.94 5.97
CA MET A 60 -14.96 -15.36 5.62
C MET A 60 -16.13 -15.61 4.66
N ALA A 61 -15.92 -15.39 3.37
CA ALA A 61 -16.99 -15.45 2.33
C ALA A 61 -17.79 -16.75 2.28
N LYS A 62 -17.29 -17.83 2.87
CA LYS A 62 -17.95 -19.16 2.89
C LYS A 62 -18.70 -19.44 4.20
N ASP A 63 -18.60 -18.60 5.19
CA ASP A 63 -19.25 -18.80 6.48
C ASP A 63 -20.67 -18.27 6.48
N ALA A 64 -21.50 -18.77 7.41
CA ALA A 64 -22.86 -18.28 7.61
C ALA A 64 -22.90 -16.80 8.00
N GLU A 65 -21.87 -16.31 8.66
CA GLU A 65 -21.67 -14.91 9.00
C GLU A 65 -20.30 -14.38 8.50
N PRO A 66 -20.21 -13.92 7.25
CA PRO A 66 -18.95 -13.55 6.62
C PRO A 66 -18.16 -12.46 7.35
N ALA A 67 -18.83 -11.60 8.11
CA ALA A 67 -18.20 -10.45 8.81
C ALA A 67 -18.30 -10.55 10.34
N ALA A 68 -18.43 -11.75 10.91
CA ALA A 68 -18.59 -11.95 12.35
C ALA A 68 -17.47 -11.30 13.17
N ALA A 69 -16.21 -11.45 12.76
CA ALA A 69 -15.06 -10.85 13.42
C ALA A 69 -15.15 -9.31 13.43
N LEU A 70 -15.47 -8.72 12.29
CA LEU A 70 -15.62 -7.27 12.15
C LEU A 70 -16.80 -6.72 12.93
N LYS A 71 -17.96 -7.41 12.92
CA LYS A 71 -19.14 -7.03 13.71
C LYS A 71 -18.85 -7.09 15.22
N SER A 72 -18.24 -8.18 15.67
CA SER A 72 -17.84 -8.35 17.08
C SER A 72 -16.87 -7.26 17.52
N PHE A 73 -15.89 -6.95 16.68
CA PHE A 73 -14.95 -5.88 16.95
C PHE A 73 -15.67 -4.52 17.06
N LEU A 74 -16.50 -4.14 16.09
CA LEU A 74 -17.23 -2.88 16.09
C LEU A 74 -18.18 -2.73 17.30
N SER A 75 -18.73 -3.84 17.80
CA SER A 75 -19.62 -3.79 18.99
C SER A 75 -18.86 -3.50 20.29
N SER A 76 -17.62 -3.93 20.40
CA SER A 76 -16.77 -3.78 21.60
C SER A 76 -15.79 -2.61 21.52
N TYR A 77 -15.41 -2.19 20.31
CA TYR A 77 -14.43 -1.12 20.12
C TYR A 77 -15.09 0.26 20.25
N PRO A 78 -14.64 1.10 21.20
CA PRO A 78 -15.28 2.41 21.45
C PRO A 78 -14.91 3.46 20.41
N GLY A 79 -13.89 3.21 19.59
CA GLY A 79 -13.36 4.15 18.61
C GLY A 79 -14.00 4.06 17.23
N ARG A 80 -13.41 4.77 16.30
CA ARG A 80 -13.81 4.81 14.88
C ARG A 80 -12.95 3.86 14.05
N LEU A 81 -13.56 3.21 13.06
CA LEU A 81 -12.87 2.29 12.14
C LEU A 81 -12.95 2.84 10.73
N LEU A 82 -11.82 2.92 10.06
CA LEU A 82 -11.70 3.23 8.64
C LEU A 82 -11.25 2.00 7.88
N ILE A 83 -11.98 1.62 6.86
CA ILE A 83 -11.57 0.62 5.88
C ILE A 83 -10.87 1.35 4.74
N ALA A 84 -9.61 1.04 4.51
CA ALA A 84 -8.80 1.59 3.44
C ALA A 84 -8.76 0.62 2.27
N ALA A 85 -9.40 0.98 1.16
CA ALA A 85 -9.40 0.19 -0.06
C ALA A 85 -8.26 0.64 -1.00
N ASP A 86 -7.63 -0.27 -1.70
CA ASP A 86 -6.52 0.01 -2.62
C ASP A 86 -6.94 0.87 -3.84
N SER A 87 -8.21 0.76 -4.25
CA SER A 87 -8.75 1.49 -5.40
C SER A 87 -10.26 1.66 -5.31
N ALA A 88 -10.83 2.49 -6.19
CA ALA A 88 -12.27 2.67 -6.25
C ALA A 88 -13.03 1.38 -6.57
N GLY A 89 -12.53 0.57 -7.51
CA GLY A 89 -13.12 -0.74 -7.82
C GLY A 89 -13.07 -1.71 -6.64
N ARG A 90 -11.98 -1.70 -5.86
CA ARG A 90 -11.86 -2.51 -4.65
C ARG A 90 -12.80 -2.03 -3.55
N ARG A 91 -12.98 -0.73 -3.41
CA ARG A 91 -13.95 -0.15 -2.46
C ARG A 91 -15.36 -0.64 -2.76
N GLU A 92 -15.80 -0.59 -4.03
CA GLU A 92 -17.14 -1.06 -4.41
C GLU A 92 -17.32 -2.56 -4.12
N ALA A 93 -16.31 -3.38 -4.45
CA ALA A 93 -16.36 -4.80 -4.15
C ALA A 93 -16.43 -5.10 -2.63
N LEU A 94 -15.70 -4.30 -1.81
CA LEU A 94 -15.79 -4.40 -0.36
C LEU A 94 -17.16 -3.99 0.16
N LEU A 95 -17.74 -2.90 -0.37
CA LEU A 95 -19.08 -2.44 0.00
C LEU A 95 -20.14 -3.50 -0.28
N GLU A 96 -20.06 -4.19 -1.42
CA GLU A 96 -20.96 -5.29 -1.77
C GLU A 96 -20.87 -6.44 -0.75
N VAL A 97 -19.66 -6.89 -0.40
CA VAL A 97 -19.44 -7.94 0.60
C VAL A 97 -19.95 -7.52 1.98
N LEU A 98 -19.64 -6.29 2.40
CA LEU A 98 -20.05 -5.78 3.69
C LEU A 98 -21.57 -5.58 3.77
N GLN A 99 -22.20 -5.13 2.70
CA GLN A 99 -23.65 -4.98 2.62
C GLN A 99 -24.37 -6.33 2.71
N GLY A 100 -23.82 -7.37 2.06
CA GLY A 100 -24.29 -8.76 2.21
C GLY A 100 -24.21 -9.27 3.65
N ALA A 101 -23.29 -8.73 4.44
CA ALA A 101 -23.14 -9.00 5.86
C ALA A 101 -23.87 -7.97 6.76
N GLU A 102 -24.79 -7.17 6.22
CA GLU A 102 -25.55 -6.13 6.94
C GLU A 102 -24.69 -5.01 7.58
N LEU A 103 -23.47 -4.83 7.10
CA LEU A 103 -22.59 -3.73 7.47
C LEU A 103 -22.62 -2.65 6.39
N ARG A 104 -22.85 -1.41 6.77
CA ARG A 104 -22.92 -0.27 5.84
C ARG A 104 -21.98 0.85 6.28
N PRO A 105 -20.67 0.72 6.06
CA PRO A 105 -19.74 1.77 6.40
C PRO A 105 -20.03 3.02 5.55
N ARG A 106 -19.90 4.19 6.17
CA ARG A 106 -20.08 5.47 5.48
C ARG A 106 -18.89 5.72 4.55
N THR A 107 -19.16 5.93 3.27
CA THR A 107 -18.12 6.27 2.30
C THR A 107 -17.64 7.70 2.50
N LEU A 108 -16.33 7.88 2.54
CA LEU A 108 -15.68 9.17 2.67
C LEU A 108 -14.79 9.46 1.46
N ALA A 109 -14.65 10.74 1.13
CA ALA A 109 -13.83 11.19 0.01
C ALA A 109 -12.32 11.11 0.29
N SER A 110 -11.90 11.21 1.55
CA SER A 110 -10.49 11.27 1.93
C SER A 110 -10.27 10.82 3.38
N PHE A 111 -9.01 10.59 3.72
CA PHE A 111 -8.59 10.37 5.10
C PHE A 111 -8.87 11.59 6.00
N GLN A 112 -8.71 12.81 5.48
CA GLN A 112 -9.02 14.02 6.23
C GLN A 112 -10.50 14.05 6.63
N ALA A 113 -11.40 13.68 5.71
CA ALA A 113 -12.83 13.58 6.01
C ALA A 113 -13.12 12.56 7.14
N PHE A 114 -12.31 11.52 7.27
CA PHE A 114 -12.41 10.58 8.40
C PHE A 114 -11.95 11.21 9.72
N ILE A 115 -10.87 11.96 9.71
CA ILE A 115 -10.39 12.66 10.92
C ILE A 115 -11.45 13.62 11.42
N ASP A 116 -12.11 14.35 10.53
CA ASP A 116 -13.13 15.35 10.83
C ASP A 116 -14.50 14.74 11.16
N ALA A 117 -14.73 13.48 10.80
CA ALA A 117 -15.99 12.79 11.03
C ALA A 117 -16.18 12.44 12.51
N GLY A 118 -17.38 12.68 13.03
CA GLY A 118 -17.87 12.12 14.29
C GLY A 118 -18.59 10.78 14.06
N GLY A 119 -18.93 10.09 15.12
CA GLY A 119 -19.77 8.88 15.09
C GLY A 119 -20.17 8.49 16.52
N GLU A 120 -21.47 8.44 16.78
CA GLU A 120 -22.02 8.15 18.12
C GLU A 120 -22.37 6.67 18.28
N THR A 121 -22.90 6.03 17.25
CA THR A 121 -23.26 4.61 17.25
C THR A 121 -22.20 3.75 16.56
N ALA A 122 -22.21 2.44 16.83
CA ALA A 122 -21.28 1.51 16.18
C ALA A 122 -21.38 1.53 14.64
N ALA A 123 -22.58 1.70 14.09
CA ALA A 123 -22.81 1.81 12.64
C ALA A 123 -22.26 3.12 12.07
N GLU A 124 -22.35 4.21 12.84
CA GLU A 124 -21.83 5.53 12.44
C GLU A 124 -20.31 5.65 12.61
N ARG A 125 -19.67 4.70 13.29
CA ARG A 125 -18.22 4.67 13.53
C ARG A 125 -17.44 3.88 12.50
N ALA A 126 -18.11 3.20 11.57
CA ALA A 126 -17.50 2.48 10.48
C ALA A 126 -17.50 3.31 9.19
N PHE A 127 -16.33 3.47 8.58
CA PHE A 127 -16.10 4.28 7.38
C PHE A 127 -15.29 3.51 6.35
N ILE A 128 -15.40 3.91 5.08
CA ILE A 128 -14.60 3.38 4.00
C ILE A 128 -14.14 4.50 3.07
N THR A 129 -12.89 4.44 2.63
CA THR A 129 -12.31 5.36 1.64
C THR A 129 -11.31 4.63 0.73
N VAL A 130 -10.88 5.31 -0.31
CA VAL A 130 -9.75 4.85 -1.14
C VAL A 130 -8.47 5.44 -0.56
N ALA A 131 -7.63 4.57 -0.02
CA ALA A 131 -6.30 4.92 0.46
C ALA A 131 -5.38 3.69 0.31
N PRO A 132 -4.42 3.71 -0.62
CA PRO A 132 -3.54 2.56 -0.87
C PRO A 132 -2.51 2.45 0.25
N LEU A 133 -2.87 1.73 1.30
CA LEU A 133 -2.01 1.41 2.45
C LEU A 133 -1.64 -0.06 2.44
N GLU A 134 -0.40 -0.37 2.81
CA GLU A 134 0.08 -1.75 2.89
C GLU A 134 -0.50 -2.47 4.10
N ASP A 135 -0.41 -1.84 5.27
CA ASP A 135 -0.84 -2.39 6.54
C ASP A 135 -1.74 -1.41 7.29
N GLY A 136 -2.72 -1.96 7.99
CA GLY A 136 -3.56 -1.21 8.91
C GLY A 136 -2.82 -0.87 10.21
N PHE A 137 -3.33 0.13 10.92
CA PHE A 137 -2.79 0.56 12.21
C PHE A 137 -3.88 1.15 13.10
N ALA A 138 -3.68 1.09 14.40
CA ALA A 138 -4.51 1.71 15.40
C ALA A 138 -3.79 2.90 16.04
N VAL A 139 -4.53 3.91 16.42
CA VAL A 139 -4.03 5.05 17.20
C VAL A 139 -4.77 5.08 18.54
N ASP A 140 -4.01 4.95 19.61
CA ASP A 140 -4.49 5.08 20.97
C ASP A 140 -4.44 6.55 21.37
N ALA A 141 -5.59 7.19 21.37
CA ALA A 141 -5.79 8.59 21.68
C ALA A 141 -7.03 8.75 22.55
N ALA A 142 -7.30 9.98 22.99
CA ALA A 142 -8.54 10.30 23.73
C ALA A 142 -9.80 9.90 22.94
N THR A 143 -9.75 9.96 21.62
CA THR A 143 -10.75 9.40 20.73
C THR A 143 -10.03 8.35 19.85
N PRO A 144 -10.02 7.08 20.24
CA PRO A 144 -9.27 6.06 19.53
C PRO A 144 -9.85 5.80 18.13
N TRP A 145 -8.99 5.47 17.20
CA TRP A 145 -9.40 5.10 15.85
C TRP A 145 -8.44 4.10 15.24
N ILE A 146 -8.94 3.35 14.27
CA ILE A 146 -8.20 2.29 13.61
C ILE A 146 -8.41 2.36 12.10
N VAL A 147 -7.35 2.09 11.36
CA VAL A 147 -7.41 1.84 9.92
C VAL A 147 -7.15 0.37 9.68
N VAL A 148 -8.04 -0.28 8.96
CA VAL A 148 -7.85 -1.65 8.46
C VAL A 148 -7.76 -1.62 6.95
N THR A 149 -6.88 -2.44 6.39
CA THR A 149 -6.71 -2.59 4.95
C THR A 149 -7.28 -3.92 4.47
N GLU A 150 -7.22 -4.17 3.19
CA GLU A 150 -7.61 -5.47 2.63
C GLU A 150 -6.79 -6.62 3.22
N ARG A 151 -5.59 -6.37 3.72
CA ARG A 151 -4.74 -7.37 4.34
C ARG A 151 -5.34 -7.94 5.62
N GLN A 152 -5.88 -7.09 6.49
CA GLN A 152 -6.56 -7.52 7.70
C GLN A 152 -7.93 -8.16 7.42
N LEU A 153 -8.58 -7.75 6.32
CA LEU A 153 -9.89 -8.30 5.93
C LEU A 153 -9.77 -9.62 5.15
N PHE A 154 -8.65 -9.85 4.44
CA PHE A 154 -8.40 -11.05 3.64
C PHE A 154 -6.99 -11.59 3.86
N PRO A 155 -6.66 -12.07 5.07
CA PRO A 155 -5.30 -12.51 5.41
C PRO A 155 -4.80 -13.65 4.52
N GLU A 156 -5.67 -14.56 4.06
CA GLU A 156 -5.30 -15.65 3.15
C GLU A 156 -4.82 -15.15 1.77
N ARG A 157 -5.36 -14.03 1.29
CA ARG A 157 -4.89 -13.40 0.04
C ARG A 157 -3.57 -12.64 0.22
N ALA A 158 -3.34 -12.13 1.41
CA ALA A 158 -2.09 -11.45 1.76
C ALA A 158 -0.91 -12.43 1.88
N ALA A 159 -1.18 -13.71 2.19
CA ALA A 159 -0.17 -14.78 2.24
C ALA A 159 0.42 -15.11 0.85
N GLN A 160 -0.21 -14.71 -0.26
CA GLN A 160 0.49 -14.60 -1.54
C GLN A 160 1.20 -13.24 -1.55
N PRO A 161 2.54 -13.20 -1.32
CA PRO A 161 3.25 -11.93 -1.42
C PRO A 161 3.00 -11.41 -2.84
N ARG A 162 2.27 -10.30 -2.97
CA ARG A 162 2.38 -9.48 -4.18
C ARG A 162 3.88 -9.23 -4.30
N ARG A 163 4.51 -9.96 -5.20
CA ARG A 163 5.88 -9.72 -5.59
C ARG A 163 5.89 -8.31 -6.18
N ARG A 164 5.86 -7.29 -5.31
CA ARG A 164 6.29 -5.96 -5.70
C ARG A 164 7.69 -6.21 -6.22
N LYS A 165 7.79 -6.19 -7.53
CA LYS A 165 9.03 -6.18 -8.25
C LYS A 165 9.83 -5.04 -7.66
N ARG A 166 10.64 -5.34 -6.63
CA ARG A 166 11.72 -4.45 -6.24
C ARG A 166 12.45 -4.18 -7.54
N VAL A 167 12.43 -2.93 -7.97
CA VAL A 167 13.27 -2.44 -9.04
C VAL A 167 14.72 -2.61 -8.56
N GLY A 168 15.25 -3.78 -8.83
CA GLY A 168 16.51 -4.28 -8.36
C GLY A 168 16.71 -5.70 -8.89
N ARG A 169 16.15 -6.01 -10.09
CA ARG A 169 16.54 -7.20 -10.83
C ARG A 169 17.94 -6.96 -11.33
N GLU A 170 18.85 -7.77 -10.83
CA GLU A 170 20.16 -7.90 -11.46
C GLU A 170 19.96 -8.20 -12.95
N PRO A 171 20.74 -7.57 -13.86
CA PRO A 171 20.63 -7.79 -15.30
C PRO A 171 20.66 -9.27 -15.71
N GLU A 172 21.33 -10.10 -14.92
CA GLU A 172 21.44 -11.54 -15.13
C GLU A 172 20.12 -12.31 -14.90
N ALA A 173 19.26 -11.84 -14.01
CA ALA A 173 17.95 -12.48 -13.79
C ALA A 173 16.98 -12.22 -14.96
N ILE A 174 17.10 -11.06 -15.63
CA ILE A 174 16.30 -10.72 -16.81
C ILE A 174 16.70 -11.61 -18.01
N ILE A 175 18.00 -11.89 -18.15
CA ILE A 175 18.54 -12.73 -19.26
C ILE A 175 18.11 -14.20 -19.07
N ARG A 176 18.06 -14.71 -17.85
CA ARG A 176 17.59 -16.08 -17.57
C ARG A 176 16.10 -16.24 -17.88
N ASP A 177 15.27 -15.30 -17.48
CA ASP A 177 13.82 -15.31 -17.77
C ASP A 177 13.52 -15.25 -19.27
N LEU A 178 14.35 -14.57 -20.07
CA LEU A 178 14.18 -14.50 -21.53
C LEU A 178 14.67 -15.78 -22.24
N GLY A 179 15.65 -16.46 -21.68
CA GLY A 179 16.17 -17.73 -22.20
C GLY A 179 15.22 -18.92 -22.01
N GLU A 180 14.27 -18.82 -21.10
CA GLU A 180 13.24 -19.83 -20.84
C GLU A 180 12.01 -19.67 -21.73
N LEU A 181 11.87 -18.55 -22.50
CA LEU A 181 10.75 -18.32 -23.38
C LEU A 181 10.91 -19.09 -24.69
N SER A 182 10.02 -20.04 -24.93
CA SER A 182 9.93 -20.74 -26.21
C SER A 182 9.20 -19.87 -27.25
N GLU A 183 9.60 -19.95 -28.53
CA GLU A 183 8.87 -19.28 -29.59
C GLU A 183 7.39 -19.70 -29.60
N GLY A 184 6.50 -18.71 -29.68
CA GLY A 184 5.05 -18.93 -29.59
C GLY A 184 4.46 -18.84 -28.18
N ALA A 185 5.29 -18.77 -27.14
CA ALA A 185 4.81 -18.61 -25.77
C ALA A 185 3.98 -17.31 -25.61
N PRO A 186 2.88 -17.34 -24.87
CA PRO A 186 2.12 -16.13 -24.57
C PRO A 186 2.92 -15.23 -23.63
N VAL A 187 3.02 -13.96 -23.97
CA VAL A 187 3.71 -12.93 -23.16
C VAL A 187 2.81 -11.74 -22.96
N VAL A 188 2.95 -11.07 -21.84
CA VAL A 188 2.22 -9.84 -21.53
C VAL A 188 3.21 -8.70 -21.48
N HIS A 189 3.03 -7.73 -22.37
CA HIS A 189 3.77 -6.48 -22.34
C HIS A 189 3.00 -5.43 -21.54
N GLU A 190 3.70 -4.68 -20.72
CA GLU A 190 3.07 -3.70 -19.81
C GLU A 190 2.28 -2.63 -20.58
N ASP A 191 2.82 -2.15 -21.71
CA ASP A 191 2.20 -1.10 -22.53
C ASP A 191 1.37 -1.62 -23.72
N HIS A 192 1.63 -2.84 -24.21
CA HIS A 192 1.03 -3.37 -25.44
C HIS A 192 0.10 -4.57 -25.22
N GLY A 193 -0.07 -5.01 -23.96
CA GLY A 193 -0.99 -6.09 -23.64
C GLY A 193 -0.45 -7.48 -23.98
N VAL A 194 -1.35 -8.40 -24.33
CA VAL A 194 -1.04 -9.82 -24.54
C VAL A 194 -0.54 -10.04 -25.97
N GLY A 195 0.63 -10.68 -26.11
CA GLY A 195 1.22 -11.06 -27.37
C GLY A 195 1.83 -12.46 -27.36
N ARG A 196 2.46 -12.87 -28.46
CA ARG A 196 3.25 -14.10 -28.55
C ARG A 196 4.72 -13.77 -28.79
N TYR A 197 5.59 -14.43 -28.04
CA TYR A 197 7.03 -14.29 -28.20
C TYR A 197 7.46 -14.88 -29.58
N ARG A 198 8.19 -14.11 -30.35
CA ARG A 198 8.69 -14.52 -31.67
C ARG A 198 10.22 -14.54 -31.80
N GLY A 199 10.89 -14.62 -30.66
CA GLY A 199 12.35 -14.57 -30.61
C GLY A 199 12.91 -13.15 -30.47
N LEU A 200 14.24 -13.06 -30.38
CA LEU A 200 15.00 -11.81 -30.33
C LEU A 200 15.59 -11.54 -31.72
N VAL A 201 15.36 -10.35 -32.25
CA VAL A 201 15.99 -9.88 -33.49
C VAL A 201 17.02 -8.82 -33.11
N THR A 202 18.25 -8.98 -33.61
CA THR A 202 19.28 -7.95 -33.48
C THR A 202 19.03 -6.91 -34.59
N LEU A 203 18.78 -5.66 -34.19
CA LEU A 203 18.66 -4.53 -35.09
C LEU A 203 20.03 -3.90 -35.34
#